data_d9cda09a5fa6ef3a870fd4289ed9fa90
#
_entry.id   d9cda09a5fa6ef3a870fd4289ed9fa90
#
_cell.length_a   1.000
_cell.length_b   1.000
_cell.length_c   1.000
_cell.angle_alpha   90.00
_cell.angle_beta   90.00
_cell.angle_gamma   90.00
#
_symmetry.space_group_name_H-M   'P 1'
#
loop_
_entity.id
_entity.type
_entity.pdbx_description
1 polymer ?
#
loop_
_entity_poly.entity_id
_entity_poly.type
_entity_poly.pdbx_seq_one_letter_code
_entity_poly.pdbx_strand_id
1 'polypeptide(L)'
;YIILPTERPPLYARTCSFSCVRAYGLEIKASGKINIGVFSDKNPFGYVDENGEYQGYDIYFANRLGKDLGVEINYVSTEAANRVEYLETGKVDIILANFTVTEERAEKVDFALPYMNVALGVVSPDSNVITSLDNWKAENKMIVISGTTAELYLTKNYPDIKLQKYDSYATAKSAIENGNGVAWANDNTEVIAFAKQNKGYTVGIDSLGSQDTIAPAVSKGNETLLNWINDEIKTLGKENFFHADYDATLTDTYGADYKETLVVEGGEVKKS
;
A
#
# COMPACT_ATOMS: atom_id res chain seq x y z
N TYR A 1 -51.90 -16.96 37.40
CA TYR A 1 -50.61 -17.11 36.72
C TYR A 1 -50.59 -16.23 35.48
N ILE A 2 -49.91 -15.10 35.57
CA ILE A 2 -49.72 -14.15 34.47
C ILE A 2 -48.31 -14.36 33.92
N ILE A 3 -48.23 -14.77 32.66
CA ILE A 3 -46.99 -14.88 31.91
C ILE A 3 -46.76 -13.52 31.22
N LEU A 4 -45.68 -12.83 31.61
CA LEU A 4 -45.20 -11.62 30.93
C LEU A 4 -44.32 -12.00 29.74
N PRO A 5 -44.49 -11.38 28.57
CA PRO A 5 -43.60 -11.60 27.44
C PRO A 5 -42.33 -10.83 27.63
N THR A 6 -41.18 -11.51 27.46
CA THR A 6 -39.86 -10.91 27.41
C THR A 6 -39.65 -10.29 26.03
N GLU A 7 -39.91 -9.02 25.88
CA GLU A 7 -39.46 -8.26 24.73
C GLU A 7 -37.98 -7.95 24.86
N ARG A 8 -37.18 -8.43 23.91
CA ARG A 8 -35.80 -7.98 23.72
C ARG A 8 -35.84 -6.60 23.06
N PRO A 9 -35.14 -5.60 23.57
CA PRO A 9 -35.07 -4.31 22.91
C PRO A 9 -34.35 -4.41 21.57
N PRO A 10 -34.72 -3.59 20.56
CA PRO A 10 -34.11 -3.59 19.25
C PRO A 10 -32.67 -3.12 19.33
N LEU A 11 -31.81 -3.76 18.53
CA LEU A 11 -30.44 -3.34 18.30
C LEU A 11 -30.44 -1.91 17.72
N TYR A 12 -30.23 -0.93 18.58
CA TYR A 12 -29.89 0.41 18.11
C TYR A 12 -28.53 0.39 17.44
N ALA A 13 -28.49 0.90 16.20
CA ALA A 13 -27.26 1.25 15.52
C ALA A 13 -26.41 2.10 16.48
N ARG A 14 -25.28 1.57 16.92
CA ARG A 14 -24.31 2.31 17.73
C ARG A 14 -23.67 3.37 16.86
N THR A 15 -24.16 4.58 16.96
CA THR A 15 -23.36 5.75 16.59
C THR A 15 -22.12 5.75 17.49
N CYS A 16 -20.95 5.56 16.89
CA CYS A 16 -19.70 5.58 17.62
C CYS A 16 -19.50 6.98 18.23
N SER A 17 -19.75 7.11 19.52
CA SER A 17 -19.52 8.37 20.25
C SER A 17 -18.02 8.51 20.57
N PHE A 18 -17.57 9.72 20.86
CA PHE A 18 -16.19 10.08 21.25
C PHE A 18 -15.55 9.12 22.27
N SER A 19 -16.34 8.46 23.09
CA SER A 19 -15.90 7.46 24.07
C SER A 19 -15.46 6.13 23.44
N CYS A 20 -16.02 5.76 22.28
CA CYS A 20 -15.70 4.52 21.59
C CYS A 20 -14.31 4.60 20.91
N VAL A 21 -13.93 5.76 20.38
CA VAL A 21 -12.65 6.02 19.71
C VAL A 21 -11.49 5.98 20.71
N ARG A 22 -11.71 6.48 21.92
CA ARG A 22 -10.73 6.40 23.01
C ARG A 22 -10.53 4.96 23.52
N ALA A 23 -11.58 4.13 23.44
CA ALA A 23 -11.52 2.73 23.83
C ALA A 23 -10.65 1.90 22.87
N TYR A 24 -10.68 2.17 21.55
CA TYR A 24 -9.94 1.39 20.56
C TYR A 24 -8.40 1.49 20.74
N GLY A 25 -7.88 2.70 20.96
CA GLY A 25 -6.45 2.90 21.26
C GLY A 25 -6.02 2.26 22.59
N LEU A 26 -6.93 2.18 23.56
CA LEU A 26 -6.73 1.48 24.83
C LEU A 26 -6.81 -0.04 24.68
N GLU A 27 -7.64 -0.55 23.76
CA GLU A 27 -7.77 -1.97 23.45
C GLU A 27 -6.49 -2.54 22.81
N ILE A 28 -5.87 -1.83 21.85
CA ILE A 28 -4.59 -2.24 21.29
C ILE A 28 -3.50 -2.30 22.36
N LYS A 29 -3.38 -1.27 23.19
CA LYS A 29 -2.41 -1.27 24.29
C LYS A 29 -2.70 -2.34 25.33
N ALA A 30 -3.96 -2.59 25.66
CA ALA A 30 -4.37 -3.61 26.61
C ALA A 30 -4.17 -5.03 26.08
N SER A 31 -4.40 -5.27 24.78
CA SER A 31 -4.16 -6.57 24.14
C SER A 31 -2.66 -6.87 23.98
N GLY A 32 -1.80 -5.85 23.98
CA GLY A 32 -0.38 -5.98 23.72
C GLY A 32 -0.02 -6.32 22.28
N LYS A 33 -0.99 -6.29 21.35
CA LYS A 33 -0.82 -6.67 19.95
C LYS A 33 -1.50 -5.68 19.01
N ILE A 34 -0.92 -5.53 17.82
CA ILE A 34 -1.50 -4.77 16.72
C ILE A 34 -1.43 -5.58 15.44
N ASN A 35 -2.52 -5.57 14.66
CA ASN A 35 -2.57 -6.22 13.37
C ASN A 35 -2.23 -5.22 12.26
N ILE A 36 -1.18 -5.48 11.49
CA ILE A 36 -0.75 -4.62 10.39
C ILE A 36 -0.82 -5.41 9.08
N GLY A 37 -1.62 -4.92 8.15
CA GLY A 37 -1.71 -5.47 6.80
C GLY A 37 -0.55 -4.96 5.95
N VAL A 38 0.22 -5.90 5.38
CA VAL A 38 1.41 -5.65 4.59
C VAL A 38 1.42 -6.55 3.36
N PHE A 39 2.16 -6.19 2.33
CA PHE A 39 2.48 -7.13 1.26
C PHE A 39 3.51 -8.16 1.72
N SER A 40 3.40 -9.37 1.18
CA SER A 40 4.35 -10.47 1.39
C SER A 40 5.14 -10.83 0.14
N ASP A 41 4.84 -10.20 -1.00
CA ASP A 41 5.37 -10.54 -2.32
C ASP A 41 5.76 -9.30 -3.18
N LYS A 42 5.87 -8.12 -2.55
CA LYS A 42 6.27 -6.86 -3.20
C LYS A 42 7.65 -6.40 -2.72
N ASN A 43 8.71 -7.09 -3.14
CA ASN A 43 10.10 -6.70 -2.86
C ASN A 43 10.46 -5.44 -3.68
N PRO A 44 10.99 -4.36 -3.08
CA PRO A 44 11.58 -4.25 -1.74
C PRO A 44 10.71 -3.54 -0.69
N PHE A 45 9.40 -3.44 -0.87
CA PHE A 45 8.51 -2.71 0.04
C PHE A 45 7.94 -3.57 1.15
N GLY A 46 7.35 -4.71 0.81
CA GLY A 46 6.85 -5.70 1.75
C GLY A 46 6.98 -7.09 1.12
N TYR A 47 7.80 -7.93 1.70
CA TYR A 47 8.04 -9.29 1.21
C TYR A 47 8.50 -10.20 2.34
N VAL A 48 8.37 -11.49 2.12
CA VAL A 48 8.89 -12.53 3.03
C VAL A 48 10.19 -13.05 2.43
N ASP A 49 11.25 -13.06 3.24
CA ASP A 49 12.56 -13.56 2.83
C ASP A 49 12.65 -15.10 2.88
N GLU A 50 13.81 -15.64 2.53
CA GLU A 50 14.06 -17.09 2.54
C GLU A 50 13.97 -17.74 3.92
N ASN A 51 14.07 -16.94 5.00
CA ASN A 51 13.93 -17.39 6.38
C ASN A 51 12.48 -17.30 6.91
N GLY A 52 11.55 -16.84 6.06
CA GLY A 52 10.16 -16.63 6.46
C GLY A 52 9.90 -15.32 7.20
N GLU A 53 10.88 -14.40 7.21
CA GLU A 53 10.77 -13.11 7.90
C GLU A 53 10.29 -12.01 6.96
N TYR A 54 9.41 -11.16 7.48
CA TYR A 54 8.97 -9.97 6.74
C TYR A 54 10.09 -8.94 6.64
N GLN A 55 10.28 -8.39 5.43
CA GLN A 55 11.33 -7.42 5.10
C GLN A 55 10.76 -6.31 4.20
N GLY A 56 11.47 -5.20 4.12
CA GLY A 56 11.21 -4.11 3.18
C GLY A 56 10.93 -2.77 3.85
N TYR A 57 10.73 -1.76 3.01
CA TYR A 57 10.54 -0.37 3.43
C TYR A 57 9.32 -0.18 4.35
N ASP A 58 8.19 -0.80 4.01
CA ASP A 58 6.99 -0.75 4.84
C ASP A 58 7.16 -1.53 6.16
N ILE A 59 7.90 -2.63 6.13
CA ILE A 59 8.16 -3.46 7.31
C ILE A 59 9.09 -2.75 8.29
N TYR A 60 10.13 -2.09 7.79
CA TYR A 60 11.05 -1.30 8.62
C TYR A 60 10.27 -0.22 9.40
N PHE A 61 9.34 0.44 8.74
CA PHE A 61 8.45 1.41 9.37
C PHE A 61 7.49 0.75 10.38
N ALA A 62 6.83 -0.34 10.00
CA ALA A 62 5.93 -1.09 10.90
C ALA A 62 6.62 -1.54 12.18
N ASN A 63 7.84 -2.05 12.08
CA ASN A 63 8.63 -2.47 13.24
C ASN A 63 8.87 -1.31 14.21
N ARG A 64 9.15 -0.12 13.70
CA ARG A 64 9.31 1.07 14.54
C ARG A 64 7.98 1.48 15.21
N LEU A 65 6.87 1.43 14.49
CA LEU A 65 5.55 1.71 15.07
C LEU A 65 5.23 0.76 16.23
N GLY A 66 5.44 -0.53 16.05
CA GLY A 66 5.22 -1.53 17.11
C GLY A 66 6.10 -1.30 18.33
N LYS A 67 7.38 -0.98 18.12
CA LYS A 67 8.31 -0.66 19.18
C LYS A 67 7.87 0.57 19.99
N ASP A 68 7.51 1.63 19.31
CA ASP A 68 7.16 2.90 19.96
C ASP A 68 5.75 2.85 20.59
N LEU A 69 4.84 2.04 20.05
CA LEU A 69 3.56 1.69 20.72
C LEU A 69 3.75 0.78 21.91
N GLY A 70 4.85 0.04 21.99
CA GLY A 70 5.09 -0.96 23.02
C GLY A 70 4.22 -2.20 22.88
N VAL A 71 3.91 -2.62 21.65
CA VAL A 71 3.07 -3.77 21.33
C VAL A 71 3.77 -4.71 20.36
N GLU A 72 3.36 -5.98 20.39
CA GLU A 72 3.76 -6.97 19.39
C GLU A 72 3.00 -6.77 18.10
N ILE A 73 3.67 -6.88 16.95
CA ILE A 73 3.04 -6.80 15.65
C ILE A 73 2.64 -8.18 15.16
N ASN A 74 1.37 -8.32 14.78
CA ASN A 74 0.91 -9.44 13.98
C ASN A 74 0.81 -8.97 12.52
N TYR A 75 1.74 -9.41 11.68
CA TYR A 75 1.71 -9.12 10.25
C TYR A 75 0.63 -9.96 9.56
N VAL A 76 -0.23 -9.29 8.81
CA VAL A 76 -1.28 -9.92 8.00
C VAL A 76 -0.94 -9.73 6.53
N SER A 77 -0.61 -10.83 5.84
CA SER A 77 -0.38 -10.82 4.40
C SER A 77 -1.65 -10.34 3.69
N THR A 78 -1.52 -9.31 2.88
CA THR A 78 -2.66 -8.59 2.28
C THR A 78 -2.43 -8.45 0.79
N GLU A 79 -3.46 -8.74 0.00
CA GLU A 79 -3.49 -8.42 -1.43
C GLU A 79 -4.03 -7.01 -1.66
N ALA A 80 -3.67 -6.40 -2.79
CA ALA A 80 -4.07 -5.02 -3.09
C ALA A 80 -5.59 -4.80 -3.03
N ALA A 81 -6.37 -5.75 -3.54
CA ALA A 81 -7.84 -5.67 -3.55
C ALA A 81 -8.48 -5.74 -2.15
N ASN A 82 -7.76 -6.26 -1.15
CA ASN A 82 -8.31 -6.52 0.19
C ASN A 82 -7.98 -5.43 1.21
N ARG A 83 -7.17 -4.43 0.86
CA ARG A 83 -6.66 -3.42 1.81
C ARG A 83 -7.77 -2.65 2.51
N VAL A 84 -8.74 -2.13 1.76
CA VAL A 84 -9.88 -1.39 2.32
C VAL A 84 -10.75 -2.31 3.17
N GLU A 85 -11.13 -3.48 2.66
CA GLU A 85 -11.98 -4.45 3.36
C GLU A 85 -11.38 -4.89 4.69
N TYR A 86 -10.08 -5.13 4.75
CA TYR A 86 -9.42 -5.57 5.98
C TYR A 86 -9.43 -4.50 7.08
N LEU A 87 -9.43 -3.21 6.72
CA LEU A 87 -9.67 -2.13 7.67
C LEU A 87 -11.16 -2.05 8.08
N GLU A 88 -12.07 -2.14 7.11
CA GLU A 88 -13.52 -2.05 7.38
C GLU A 88 -14.03 -3.17 8.27
N THR A 89 -13.49 -4.37 8.12
CA THR A 89 -13.88 -5.55 8.91
C THR A 89 -13.12 -5.69 10.23
N GLY A 90 -12.12 -4.85 10.46
CA GLY A 90 -11.27 -4.94 11.66
C GLY A 90 -10.27 -6.11 11.64
N LYS A 91 -10.03 -6.73 10.48
CA LYS A 91 -9.02 -7.78 10.34
C LYS A 91 -7.62 -7.24 10.58
N VAL A 92 -7.39 -5.98 10.21
CA VAL A 92 -6.19 -5.23 10.52
C VAL A 92 -6.51 -3.89 11.16
N ASP A 93 -5.57 -3.35 11.92
CA ASP A 93 -5.66 -2.04 12.55
C ASP A 93 -5.06 -0.95 11.67
N ILE A 94 -3.99 -1.28 10.97
CA ILE A 94 -3.24 -0.40 10.06
C ILE A 94 -3.00 -1.15 8.76
N ILE A 95 -3.12 -0.44 7.64
CA ILE A 95 -2.57 -0.85 6.35
C ILE A 95 -1.24 -0.13 6.11
N LEU A 96 -0.18 -0.90 6.00
CA LEU A 96 1.17 -0.51 5.54
C LEU A 96 1.57 -1.40 4.36
N ALA A 97 0.71 -1.43 3.36
CA ALA A 97 0.88 -2.21 2.15
C ALA A 97 1.04 -1.27 0.94
N ASN A 98 2.01 -0.37 1.02
CA ASN A 98 2.37 0.54 -0.06
C ASN A 98 1.13 1.23 -0.68
N PHE A 99 0.30 1.83 0.18
CA PHE A 99 -1.07 2.22 -0.10
C PHE A 99 -1.17 3.67 -0.57
N THR A 100 -1.31 3.86 -1.88
CA THR A 100 -1.41 5.19 -2.51
C THR A 100 -2.66 5.93 -2.06
N VAL A 101 -2.49 7.18 -1.67
CA VAL A 101 -3.58 8.08 -1.30
C VAL A 101 -4.37 8.47 -2.54
N THR A 102 -5.67 8.17 -2.54
CA THR A 102 -6.62 8.59 -3.57
C THR A 102 -7.90 9.11 -2.91
N GLU A 103 -8.62 9.99 -3.60
CA GLU A 103 -9.91 10.50 -3.12
C GLU A 103 -10.91 9.37 -2.87
N GLU A 104 -10.99 8.41 -3.79
CA GLU A 104 -11.89 7.26 -3.68
C GLU A 104 -11.59 6.42 -2.43
N ARG A 105 -10.30 6.14 -2.17
CA ARG A 105 -9.88 5.41 -0.97
C ARG A 105 -10.14 6.21 0.30
N ALA A 106 -9.91 7.54 0.27
CA ALA A 106 -10.13 8.43 1.41
C ALA A 106 -11.61 8.56 1.82
N GLU A 107 -12.55 8.20 0.95
CA GLU A 107 -13.96 8.07 1.33
C GLU A 107 -14.21 6.90 2.29
N LYS A 108 -13.39 5.85 2.22
CA LYS A 108 -13.59 4.57 2.93
C LYS A 108 -12.65 4.36 4.10
N VAL A 109 -11.47 4.98 4.08
CA VAL A 109 -10.43 4.85 5.10
C VAL A 109 -9.91 6.24 5.47
N ASP A 110 -9.19 6.33 6.59
CA ASP A 110 -8.46 7.54 6.96
C ASP A 110 -6.96 7.33 6.72
N PHE A 111 -6.39 8.19 5.88
CA PHE A 111 -4.94 8.19 5.64
C PHE A 111 -4.21 9.05 6.66
N ALA A 112 -3.09 8.54 7.16
CA ALA A 112 -2.11 9.29 7.91
C ALA A 112 -1.24 10.14 6.97
N LEU A 113 -0.25 10.83 7.53
CA LEU A 113 0.75 11.57 6.76
C LEU A 113 1.55 10.63 5.84
N PRO A 114 1.93 11.09 4.64
CA PRO A 114 2.66 10.26 3.69
C PRO A 114 4.12 10.04 4.09
N TYR A 115 4.70 8.95 3.60
CA TYR A 115 6.10 8.58 3.84
C TYR A 115 6.89 8.25 2.56
N MET A 116 6.25 8.28 1.39
CA MET A 116 6.93 8.20 0.09
C MET A 116 6.11 8.80 -1.04
N ASN A 117 6.81 9.18 -2.13
CA ASN A 117 6.22 9.57 -3.39
C ASN A 117 6.10 8.36 -4.34
N VAL A 118 5.13 8.41 -5.23
CA VAL A 118 4.89 7.38 -6.24
C VAL A 118 4.27 7.98 -7.50
N ALA A 119 4.53 7.37 -8.64
CA ALA A 119 3.75 7.56 -9.86
C ALA A 119 3.47 6.18 -10.46
N LEU A 120 2.73 6.11 -11.56
CA LEU A 120 2.54 4.87 -12.29
C LEU A 120 3.62 4.71 -13.35
N GLY A 121 3.98 3.46 -13.64
CA GLY A 121 4.90 3.10 -14.70
C GLY A 121 4.45 1.88 -15.47
N VAL A 122 5.11 1.63 -16.58
CA VAL A 122 4.86 0.48 -17.46
C VAL A 122 6.20 -0.17 -17.80
N VAL A 123 6.32 -1.46 -17.51
CA VAL A 123 7.44 -2.32 -17.89
C VAL A 123 7.02 -3.29 -18.98
N SER A 124 7.93 -3.58 -19.88
CA SER A 124 7.71 -4.54 -20.96
C SER A 124 9.02 -5.21 -21.38
N PRO A 125 8.97 -6.34 -22.10
CA PRO A 125 10.16 -6.99 -22.63
C PRO A 125 10.99 -6.06 -23.55
N ASP A 126 12.31 -6.17 -23.49
CA ASP A 126 13.24 -5.40 -24.34
C ASP A 126 12.96 -5.58 -25.85
N SER A 127 12.37 -6.72 -26.22
CA SER A 127 11.95 -7.00 -27.61
C SER A 127 10.76 -6.16 -28.09
N ASN A 128 10.02 -5.54 -27.16
CA ASN A 128 8.85 -4.72 -27.47
C ASN A 128 8.63 -3.68 -26.36
N VAL A 129 9.51 -2.67 -26.31
CA VAL A 129 9.42 -1.62 -25.29
C VAL A 129 8.24 -0.71 -25.57
N ILE A 130 7.32 -0.63 -24.60
CA ILE A 130 6.17 0.27 -24.63
C ILE A 130 6.56 1.63 -24.05
N THR A 131 6.63 2.65 -24.90
CA THR A 131 7.01 4.02 -24.51
C THR A 131 5.83 4.98 -24.47
N SER A 132 4.68 4.57 -25.01
CA SER A 132 3.42 5.31 -25.00
C SER A 132 2.25 4.32 -25.05
N LEU A 133 1.13 4.70 -24.46
CA LEU A 133 -0.13 3.96 -24.58
C LEU A 133 -0.95 4.40 -25.81
N ASP A 134 -0.52 5.44 -26.51
CA ASP A 134 -1.11 5.82 -27.77
C ASP A 134 -0.85 4.72 -28.82
N ASN A 135 -1.82 4.48 -29.68
CA ASN A 135 -1.77 3.43 -30.68
C ASN A 135 -1.66 1.99 -30.10
N TRP A 136 -2.20 1.78 -28.91
CA TRP A 136 -2.31 0.45 -28.33
C TRP A 136 -3.10 -0.48 -29.24
N LYS A 137 -2.51 -1.64 -29.56
CA LYS A 137 -3.16 -2.64 -30.44
C LYS A 137 -4.26 -3.37 -29.68
N ALA A 138 -5.42 -3.53 -30.31
CA ALA A 138 -6.61 -4.13 -29.69
C ALA A 138 -6.42 -5.58 -29.21
N GLU A 139 -5.50 -6.31 -29.83
CA GLU A 139 -5.14 -7.68 -29.45
C GLU A 139 -4.24 -7.75 -28.22
N ASN A 140 -3.54 -6.68 -27.91
CA ASN A 140 -2.60 -6.64 -26.79
C ASN A 140 -3.32 -6.60 -25.43
N LYS A 141 -2.73 -7.23 -24.45
CA LYS A 141 -3.20 -7.21 -23.05
C LYS A 141 -2.17 -6.52 -22.15
N MET A 142 -2.65 -5.64 -21.30
CA MET A 142 -1.90 -5.02 -20.22
C MET A 142 -2.13 -5.81 -18.94
N ILE A 143 -1.05 -6.28 -18.31
CA ILE A 143 -1.12 -6.92 -17.00
C ILE A 143 -1.33 -5.82 -15.95
N VAL A 144 -2.28 -6.03 -15.07
CA VAL A 144 -2.51 -5.22 -13.86
C VAL A 144 -2.85 -6.12 -12.69
N ILE A 145 -2.65 -5.60 -11.48
CA ILE A 145 -3.10 -6.24 -10.24
C ILE A 145 -4.42 -5.59 -9.81
N SER A 146 -5.41 -6.41 -9.48
CA SER A 146 -6.72 -5.94 -9.01
C SER A 146 -6.60 -5.08 -7.75
N GLY A 147 -7.30 -3.96 -7.71
CA GLY A 147 -7.31 -3.03 -6.58
C GLY A 147 -6.14 -2.06 -6.53
N THR A 148 -5.30 -2.02 -7.57
CA THR A 148 -4.20 -1.04 -7.69
C THR A 148 -4.66 0.24 -8.37
N THR A 149 -3.92 1.31 -8.14
CA THR A 149 -4.12 2.58 -8.84
C THR A 149 -3.89 2.47 -10.35
N ALA A 150 -3.01 1.57 -10.79
CA ALA A 150 -2.80 1.30 -12.21
C ALA A 150 -4.06 0.74 -12.89
N GLU A 151 -4.73 -0.24 -12.27
CA GLU A 151 -6.00 -0.75 -12.79
C GLU A 151 -7.04 0.36 -12.90
N LEU A 152 -7.22 1.16 -11.85
CA LEU A 152 -8.21 2.24 -11.82
C LEU A 152 -7.90 3.31 -12.87
N TYR A 153 -6.66 3.72 -12.97
CA TYR A 153 -6.22 4.73 -13.93
C TYR A 153 -6.46 4.29 -15.39
N LEU A 154 -6.06 3.08 -15.73
CA LEU A 154 -6.23 2.54 -17.08
C LEU A 154 -7.71 2.33 -17.42
N THR A 155 -8.50 1.82 -16.50
CA THR A 155 -9.94 1.64 -16.68
C THR A 155 -10.64 2.97 -16.98
N LYS A 156 -10.23 4.04 -16.29
CA LYS A 156 -10.82 5.37 -16.46
C LYS A 156 -10.33 6.11 -17.70
N ASN A 157 -9.02 6.08 -17.97
CA ASN A 157 -8.39 6.93 -18.98
C ASN A 157 -8.09 6.22 -20.31
N TYR A 158 -8.02 4.87 -20.30
CA TYR A 158 -7.72 4.03 -21.46
C TYR A 158 -8.65 2.81 -21.49
N PRO A 159 -9.99 3.03 -21.61
CA PRO A 159 -10.99 1.97 -21.49
C PRO A 159 -10.91 0.90 -22.59
N ASP A 160 -10.27 1.22 -23.71
CA ASP A 160 -10.10 0.31 -24.85
C ASP A 160 -8.92 -0.67 -24.68
N ILE A 161 -8.07 -0.43 -23.68
CA ILE A 161 -6.97 -1.35 -23.35
C ILE A 161 -7.53 -2.58 -22.62
N LYS A 162 -7.31 -3.76 -23.19
CA LYS A 162 -7.65 -5.02 -22.52
C LYS A 162 -6.74 -5.25 -21.33
N LEU A 163 -7.32 -5.31 -20.13
CA LEU A 163 -6.60 -5.61 -18.90
C LEU A 163 -6.63 -7.11 -18.62
N GLN A 164 -5.46 -7.68 -18.36
CA GLN A 164 -5.31 -9.01 -17.79
C GLN A 164 -5.03 -8.85 -16.31
N LYS A 165 -6.01 -9.20 -15.47
CA LYS A 165 -5.99 -8.93 -14.03
C LYS A 165 -5.47 -10.12 -13.23
N TYR A 166 -4.62 -9.84 -12.26
CA TYR A 166 -4.07 -10.81 -11.29
C TYR A 166 -4.29 -10.30 -9.86
N ASP A 167 -4.28 -11.20 -8.89
CA ASP A 167 -4.56 -10.85 -7.49
C ASP A 167 -3.31 -10.50 -6.69
N SER A 168 -2.14 -10.99 -7.10
CA SER A 168 -0.89 -10.84 -6.36
C SER A 168 0.27 -10.34 -7.22
N TYR A 169 1.31 -9.81 -6.58
CA TYR A 169 2.56 -9.43 -7.25
C TYR A 169 3.28 -10.66 -7.81
N ALA A 170 3.28 -11.77 -7.08
CA ALA A 170 3.88 -13.02 -7.53
C ALA A 170 3.23 -13.52 -8.83
N THR A 171 1.91 -13.53 -8.93
CA THR A 171 1.19 -13.97 -10.13
C THR A 171 1.36 -13.02 -11.31
N ALA A 172 1.38 -11.70 -11.08
CA ALA A 172 1.61 -10.71 -12.13
C ALA A 172 3.02 -10.83 -12.72
N LYS A 173 4.04 -11.02 -11.87
CA LYS A 173 5.43 -11.23 -12.30
C LYS A 173 5.55 -12.50 -13.16
N SER A 174 4.97 -13.61 -12.72
CA SER A 174 4.92 -14.84 -13.51
C SER A 174 4.19 -14.64 -14.84
N ALA A 175 3.13 -13.85 -14.86
CA ALA A 175 2.35 -13.59 -16.06
C ALA A 175 3.15 -12.83 -17.13
N ILE A 176 3.90 -11.79 -16.75
CA ILE A 176 4.74 -11.06 -17.71
C ILE A 176 5.90 -11.92 -18.21
N GLU A 177 6.52 -12.70 -17.34
CA GLU A 177 7.58 -13.65 -17.70
C GLU A 177 7.09 -14.71 -18.68
N ASN A 178 5.86 -15.17 -18.53
CA ASN A 178 5.23 -16.17 -19.41
C ASN A 178 4.59 -15.58 -20.68
N GLY A 179 4.66 -14.26 -20.86
CA GLY A 179 4.07 -13.60 -22.04
C GLY A 179 2.55 -13.54 -22.05
N ASN A 180 1.90 -13.60 -20.89
CA ASN A 180 0.44 -13.51 -20.76
C ASN A 180 -0.12 -12.08 -20.91
N GLY A 181 0.73 -11.14 -21.19
CA GLY A 181 0.47 -9.76 -21.57
C GLY A 181 1.72 -9.17 -22.18
N VAL A 182 1.58 -8.08 -22.93
CA VAL A 182 2.71 -7.43 -23.63
C VAL A 182 3.46 -6.46 -22.72
N ALA A 183 2.82 -6.02 -21.62
CA ALA A 183 3.38 -5.10 -20.65
C ALA A 183 2.65 -5.24 -19.31
N TRP A 184 3.28 -4.70 -18.28
CA TRP A 184 2.72 -4.63 -16.92
C TRP A 184 2.73 -3.19 -16.41
N ALA A 185 1.57 -2.69 -16.01
CA ALA A 185 1.41 -1.37 -15.38
C ALA A 185 1.21 -1.53 -13.87
N ASN A 186 2.00 -0.77 -13.10
CA ASN A 186 1.92 -0.73 -11.64
C ASN A 186 2.57 0.56 -11.14
N ASP A 187 2.79 0.68 -9.82
CA ASP A 187 3.63 1.73 -9.29
C ASP A 187 4.97 1.77 -10.03
N ASN A 188 5.46 2.95 -10.38
CA ASN A 188 6.74 3.08 -11.08
C ASN A 188 7.88 2.47 -10.28
N THR A 189 7.85 2.60 -8.96
CA THR A 189 8.82 1.98 -8.06
C THR A 189 8.85 0.45 -8.21
N GLU A 190 7.69 -0.18 -8.33
CA GLU A 190 7.59 -1.65 -8.51
C GLU A 190 8.09 -2.10 -9.87
N VAL A 191 7.68 -1.44 -10.95
CA VAL A 191 8.12 -1.85 -12.29
C VAL A 191 9.61 -1.56 -12.52
N ILE A 192 10.16 -0.52 -11.90
CA ILE A 192 11.61 -0.25 -11.88
C ILE A 192 12.34 -1.36 -11.11
N ALA A 193 11.85 -1.75 -9.93
CA ALA A 193 12.43 -2.84 -9.16
C ALA A 193 12.41 -4.16 -9.94
N PHE A 194 11.30 -4.47 -10.58
CA PHE A 194 11.17 -5.66 -11.44
C PHE A 194 12.20 -5.67 -12.56
N ALA A 195 12.35 -4.57 -13.29
CA ALA A 195 13.31 -4.45 -14.39
C ALA A 195 14.77 -4.56 -13.91
N LYS A 196 15.07 -4.07 -12.71
CA LYS A 196 16.42 -4.19 -12.11
C LYS A 196 16.72 -5.61 -11.60
N GLN A 197 15.71 -6.32 -11.12
CA GLN A 197 15.82 -7.68 -10.60
C GLN A 197 15.76 -8.75 -11.71
N ASN A 198 15.23 -8.40 -12.89
CA ASN A 198 15.04 -9.32 -14.00
C ASN A 198 15.60 -8.74 -15.30
N LYS A 199 16.60 -9.41 -15.88
CA LYS A 199 17.16 -9.00 -17.18
C LYS A 199 16.13 -9.21 -18.30
N GLY A 200 16.20 -8.37 -19.33
CA GLY A 200 15.37 -8.48 -20.52
C GLY A 200 14.06 -7.69 -20.45
N TYR A 201 13.94 -6.77 -19.48
CA TYR A 201 12.79 -5.88 -19.32
C TYR A 201 13.23 -4.43 -19.18
N THR A 202 12.43 -3.54 -19.75
CA THR A 202 12.65 -2.09 -19.73
C THR A 202 11.39 -1.37 -19.27
N VAL A 203 11.56 -0.38 -18.40
CA VAL A 203 10.50 0.57 -18.04
C VAL A 203 10.46 1.65 -19.12
N GLY A 204 9.55 1.51 -20.07
CA GLY A 204 9.38 2.47 -21.17
C GLY A 204 8.56 3.70 -20.78
N ILE A 205 7.73 3.59 -19.73
CA ILE A 205 6.97 4.70 -19.14
C ILE A 205 7.24 4.68 -17.64
N ASP A 206 7.88 5.70 -17.11
CA ASP A 206 8.23 5.84 -15.70
C ASP A 206 7.35 6.83 -14.91
N SER A 207 6.49 7.55 -15.61
CA SER A 207 5.53 8.49 -15.03
C SER A 207 4.28 8.56 -15.90
N LEU A 208 3.27 7.80 -15.53
CA LEU A 208 1.95 7.78 -16.17
C LEU A 208 0.93 8.43 -15.24
N GLY A 209 0.30 9.51 -15.69
CA GLY A 209 -0.60 10.30 -14.84
C GLY A 209 0.14 11.24 -13.89
N SER A 210 -0.48 11.53 -12.75
CA SER A 210 0.09 12.43 -11.73
C SER A 210 1.04 11.69 -10.79
N GLN A 211 1.89 12.47 -10.11
CA GLN A 211 2.63 12.00 -8.96
C GLN A 211 1.70 12.01 -7.73
N ASP A 212 1.69 10.91 -6.99
CA ASP A 212 0.90 10.70 -5.80
C ASP A 212 1.81 10.40 -4.59
N THR A 213 1.20 10.17 -3.44
CA THR A 213 1.90 9.77 -2.22
C THR A 213 1.35 8.48 -1.67
N ILE A 214 2.18 7.79 -0.90
CA ILE A 214 1.82 6.59 -0.15
C ILE A 214 1.82 6.94 1.34
N ALA A 215 0.79 6.51 2.04
CA ALA A 215 0.59 6.78 3.46
C ALA A 215 0.00 5.57 4.18
N PRO A 216 0.23 5.44 5.50
CA PRO A 216 -0.49 4.49 6.32
C PRO A 216 -1.99 4.79 6.32
N ALA A 217 -2.82 3.76 6.42
CA ALA A 217 -4.26 3.93 6.54
C ALA A 217 -4.81 3.19 7.76
N VAL A 218 -5.83 3.78 8.36
CA VAL A 218 -6.60 3.21 9.47
C VAL A 218 -8.09 3.18 9.12
N SER A 219 -8.87 2.45 9.89
CA SER A 219 -10.33 2.43 9.71
C SER A 219 -10.91 3.83 9.80
N LYS A 220 -11.89 4.11 8.95
CA LYS A 220 -12.60 5.40 8.94
C LYS A 220 -13.13 5.75 10.33
N GLY A 221 -12.77 6.94 10.83
CA GLY A 221 -13.19 7.43 12.14
C GLY A 221 -12.32 6.97 13.32
N ASN A 222 -11.26 6.19 13.10
CA ASN A 222 -10.30 5.83 14.16
C ASN A 222 -9.30 6.98 14.40
N GLU A 223 -9.79 8.08 14.92
CA GLU A 223 -9.01 9.31 15.13
C GLU A 223 -7.86 9.12 16.15
N THR A 224 -8.05 8.29 17.16
CA THR A 224 -7.03 8.05 18.18
C THR A 224 -5.76 7.43 17.58
N LEU A 225 -5.93 6.38 16.79
CA LEU A 225 -4.80 5.71 16.13
C LEU A 225 -4.22 6.60 15.03
N LEU A 226 -5.06 7.28 14.25
CA LEU A 226 -4.64 8.21 13.20
C LEU A 226 -3.76 9.33 13.76
N ASN A 227 -4.19 9.98 14.83
CA ASN A 227 -3.46 11.06 15.47
C ASN A 227 -2.12 10.57 16.04
N TRP A 228 -2.12 9.39 16.64
CA TRP A 228 -0.89 8.80 17.14
C TRP A 228 0.12 8.55 16.01
N ILE A 229 -0.32 7.96 14.90
CA ILE A 229 0.53 7.70 13.72
C ILE A 229 1.06 9.02 13.15
N ASN A 230 0.22 10.05 13.03
CA ASN A 230 0.63 11.35 12.51
C ASN A 230 1.69 12.01 13.40
N ASP A 231 1.51 11.96 14.72
CA ASP A 231 2.49 12.50 15.66
C ASP A 231 3.81 11.71 15.60
N GLU A 232 3.71 10.40 15.47
CA GLU A 232 4.87 9.51 15.30
C GLU A 232 5.64 9.85 14.02
N ILE A 233 4.96 9.99 12.88
CA ILE A 233 5.61 10.36 11.61
C ILE A 233 6.35 11.69 11.72
N LYS A 234 5.77 12.68 12.37
CA LYS A 234 6.43 13.98 12.62
C LYS A 234 7.67 13.84 13.52
N THR A 235 7.58 13.03 14.55
CA THR A 235 8.71 12.73 15.45
C THR A 235 9.82 12.00 14.72
N LEU A 236 9.49 10.98 13.94
CA LEU A 236 10.42 10.23 13.11
C LEU A 236 11.10 11.12 12.06
N GLY A 237 10.39 12.12 11.53
CA GLY A 237 10.96 13.09 10.61
C GLY A 237 12.12 13.89 11.20
N LYS A 238 12.10 14.17 12.50
CA LYS A 238 13.21 14.84 13.21
C LYS A 238 14.46 13.95 13.33
N GLU A 239 14.29 12.66 13.22
CA GLU A 239 15.37 11.66 13.24
C GLU A 239 15.86 11.29 11.83
N ASN A 240 15.30 11.85 10.76
CA ASN A 240 15.50 11.40 9.37
C ASN A 240 15.23 9.91 9.19
N PHE A 241 14.17 9.41 9.82
CA PHE A 241 13.87 7.99 9.88
C PHE A 241 13.64 7.37 8.51
N PHE A 242 12.87 8.02 7.63
CA PHE A 242 12.56 7.46 6.31
C PHE A 242 13.75 7.52 5.35
N HIS A 243 14.70 8.44 5.53
CA HIS A 243 15.99 8.38 4.84
C HIS A 243 16.81 7.17 5.31
N ALA A 244 16.82 6.89 6.60
CA ALA A 244 17.48 5.69 7.14
C ALA A 244 16.80 4.40 6.69
N ASP A 245 15.47 4.38 6.62
CA ASP A 245 14.68 3.28 6.07
C ASP A 245 15.06 3.02 4.61
N TYR A 246 15.13 4.06 3.79
CA TYR A 246 15.59 3.95 2.40
C TYR A 246 17.00 3.34 2.33
N ASP A 247 17.93 3.83 3.12
CA ASP A 247 19.31 3.32 3.15
C ASP A 247 19.35 1.84 3.51
N ALA A 248 18.51 1.41 4.44
CA ALA A 248 18.46 0.02 4.90
C ALA A 248 17.75 -0.93 3.92
N THR A 249 16.76 -0.45 3.16
CA THR A 249 15.83 -1.33 2.43
C THR A 249 15.79 -1.10 0.92
N LEU A 250 16.15 0.07 0.42
CA LEU A 250 15.93 0.47 -0.97
C LEU A 250 17.20 0.80 -1.76
N THR A 251 18.31 1.12 -1.10
CA THR A 251 19.54 1.54 -1.77
C THR A 251 20.08 0.49 -2.75
N ASP A 252 20.02 -0.78 -2.39
CA ASP A 252 20.51 -1.88 -3.24
C ASP A 252 19.71 -1.97 -4.55
N THR A 253 18.42 -1.62 -4.51
CA THR A 253 17.55 -1.66 -5.69
C THR A 253 17.66 -0.39 -6.52
N TYR A 254 17.59 0.79 -5.89
CA TYR A 254 17.42 2.08 -6.59
C TYR A 254 18.68 2.94 -6.63
N GLY A 255 19.68 2.66 -5.80
CA GLY A 255 20.86 3.51 -5.64
C GLY A 255 20.60 4.73 -4.76
N ALA A 256 21.67 5.46 -4.44
CA ALA A 256 21.58 6.63 -3.54
C ALA A 256 20.86 7.83 -4.17
N ASP A 257 20.96 8.00 -5.48
CA ASP A 257 20.43 9.19 -6.18
C ASP A 257 18.91 9.24 -6.21
N TYR A 258 18.24 8.10 -6.07
CA TYR A 258 16.77 8.01 -6.10
C TYR A 258 16.12 8.36 -4.76
N LYS A 259 16.90 8.42 -3.68
CA LYS A 259 16.40 8.62 -2.31
C LYS A 259 15.57 9.89 -2.15
N GLU A 260 16.09 11.03 -2.60
CA GLU A 260 15.40 12.32 -2.45
C GLU A 260 14.13 12.43 -3.31
N THR A 261 14.03 11.66 -4.38
CA THR A 261 12.83 11.56 -5.22
C THR A 261 11.73 10.76 -4.53
N LEU A 262 12.09 9.69 -3.84
CA LEU A 262 11.14 8.75 -3.27
C LEU A 262 10.70 9.12 -1.85
N VAL A 263 11.64 9.52 -0.98
CA VAL A 263 11.38 9.68 0.45
C VAL A 263 10.56 10.94 0.74
N VAL A 264 9.53 10.79 1.57
CA VAL A 264 8.83 11.89 2.24
C VAL A 264 9.13 11.79 3.73
N GLU A 265 9.81 12.79 4.27
CA GLU A 265 10.21 12.85 5.68
C GLU A 265 9.25 13.72 6.48
N GLY A 266 8.85 13.26 7.68
CA GLY A 266 7.98 14.01 8.56
C GLY A 266 6.56 14.29 8.00
N GLY A 267 6.16 13.63 6.93
CA GLY A 267 4.91 13.86 6.23
C GLY A 267 4.92 15.12 5.35
N GLU A 268 6.07 15.76 5.17
CA GLU A 268 6.19 17.00 4.37
C GLU A 268 6.54 16.67 2.92
N VAL A 269 5.55 16.81 2.04
CA VAL A 269 5.74 16.65 0.58
C VAL A 269 6.41 17.90 0.03
N LYS A 270 7.60 17.74 -0.55
CA LYS A 270 8.27 18.83 -1.26
C LYS A 270 7.44 19.20 -2.50
N LYS A 271 7.04 20.47 -2.60
CA LYS A 271 6.44 20.98 -3.84
C LYS A 271 7.51 21.00 -4.92
N SER A 272 7.30 20.24 -5.99
CA SER A 272 8.11 20.28 -7.21
C SER A 272 7.92 21.58 -7.95
#